data_6ebbfb443c6dc12551453bb19fc190fd
#
_entry.id   6ebbfb443c6dc12551453bb19fc190fd
#
_cell.length_a   1.000
_cell.length_b   1.000
_cell.length_c   1.000
_cell.angle_alpha   90.00
_cell.angle_beta   90.00
_cell.angle_gamma   90.00
#
_symmetry.space_group_name_H-M   'P 1'
#
loop_
_entity.id
_entity.type
_entity.pdbx_description
1 polymer ?
#
loop_
_entity_poly.entity_id
_entity_poly.type
_entity_poly.pdbx_seq_one_letter_code
_entity_poly.pdbx_strand_id
1 'polypeptide(L)'
;MYEDDLSTQSEPPKKQRRFGWGAFSISLVVHGIFALLAIFYFFTWIQAPKEEVPDFVPGGGGGGNKGASATKIQTRARAMAPTTSRKIVSTGASSFTLPDSSTEVMDVGMPSSNVSSGEGGGSGGGKGGGIGSGMGTGTGPGFGPGTGKGFIDTSPFGSKQQIAGALPGRFYDFKQTRQGKPVKDYDTANREHFTERVVDIQNSDFRPTAFKKYFEAPDPLYLSQIASKLTDADAAPKFFNVADKVKPSGWLIHYHGNVVSDRDITIRFLGVGDDYISVFVKGKPRMINGWPDIRQTVMDRWKPDESVESKGGTPLTGCPLVTGDWVKFKKGEKVELDIAIGERPGGKVGFVLMVEDKEGKYRTMANGAKILPLFTTEPISEQTKTRVMKEFPNWEFEWSNVPVFPADKDEKLGADLFK
;
A
#
# COMPACT_ATOMS: atom_id res chain seq x y z
N MET A 1 -7.11 41.17 -90.09
CA MET A 1 -7.72 39.96 -90.68
C MET A 1 -6.99 38.77 -90.12
N TYR A 2 -7.43 38.34 -89.00
CA TYR A 2 -7.09 37.01 -88.40
C TYR A 2 -8.14 36.79 -87.33
N GLU A 3 -9.04 35.85 -87.57
CA GLU A 3 -10.04 35.36 -86.59
C GLU A 3 -9.36 34.42 -85.65
N ASP A 4 -9.51 34.67 -84.35
CA ASP A 4 -9.06 33.74 -83.25
C ASP A 4 -10.28 32.89 -82.85
N ASP A 5 -10.14 31.61 -83.14
CA ASP A 5 -11.10 30.56 -82.88
C ASP A 5 -11.02 30.14 -81.38
N LEU A 6 -12.01 30.54 -80.63
CA LEU A 6 -12.18 30.17 -79.22
C LEU A 6 -12.82 28.80 -79.08
N SER A 7 -11.99 27.76 -79.01
CA SER A 7 -12.45 26.42 -78.67
C SER A 7 -12.87 26.28 -77.20
N THR A 8 -14.13 26.25 -76.97
CA THR A 8 -14.76 25.95 -75.67
C THR A 8 -14.51 24.49 -75.29
N GLN A 9 -13.55 24.26 -74.37
CA GLN A 9 -13.42 22.93 -73.70
C GLN A 9 -14.51 22.76 -72.68
N SER A 10 -15.42 21.83 -72.88
CA SER A 10 -16.44 21.38 -71.93
C SER A 10 -15.78 20.51 -70.86
N GLU A 11 -15.87 20.94 -69.60
CA GLU A 11 -15.47 20.12 -68.48
C GLU A 11 -16.31 18.83 -68.37
N PRO A 12 -15.72 17.68 -68.01
CA PRO A 12 -16.46 16.45 -67.82
C PRO A 12 -17.31 16.52 -66.55
N PRO A 13 -18.51 15.89 -66.49
CA PRO A 13 -19.43 15.97 -65.36
C PRO A 13 -18.82 15.30 -64.12
N LYS A 14 -18.78 16.02 -62.97
CA LYS A 14 -18.36 15.53 -61.67
C LYS A 14 -19.29 14.40 -61.21
N LYS A 15 -18.78 13.17 -61.12
CA LYS A 15 -19.49 12.03 -60.53
C LYS A 15 -19.81 12.34 -59.07
N GLN A 16 -21.07 12.62 -58.75
CA GLN A 16 -21.56 12.65 -57.39
C GLN A 16 -21.47 11.25 -56.79
N ARG A 17 -20.58 11.09 -55.77
CA ARG A 17 -20.57 9.89 -54.96
C ARG A 17 -21.88 9.84 -54.18
N ARG A 18 -22.81 9.01 -54.58
CA ARG A 18 -23.98 8.65 -53.77
C ARG A 18 -23.46 7.92 -52.54
N PHE A 19 -23.47 8.58 -51.39
CA PHE A 19 -23.24 7.96 -50.11
C PHE A 19 -24.30 6.86 -49.92
N GLY A 20 -23.82 5.59 -49.97
CA GLY A 20 -24.73 4.45 -49.91
C GLY A 20 -25.30 4.30 -48.51
N TRP A 21 -26.55 4.64 -48.31
CA TRP A 21 -27.32 4.45 -47.08
C TRP A 21 -27.21 3.00 -46.54
N GLY A 22 -26.99 2.01 -47.41
CA GLY A 22 -26.82 0.62 -47.06
C GLY A 22 -25.55 0.36 -46.21
N ALA A 23 -24.42 1.00 -46.52
CA ALA A 23 -23.18 0.82 -45.74
C ALA A 23 -23.31 1.43 -44.35
N PHE A 24 -23.99 2.56 -44.20
CA PHE A 24 -24.27 3.20 -42.92
C PHE A 24 -25.21 2.36 -42.04
N SER A 25 -26.26 1.77 -42.63
CA SER A 25 -27.19 0.90 -41.90
C SER A 25 -26.50 -0.39 -41.40
N ILE A 26 -25.64 -1.00 -42.20
CA ILE A 26 -24.86 -2.19 -41.78
C ILE A 26 -23.91 -1.84 -40.65
N SER A 27 -23.20 -0.71 -40.73
CA SER A 27 -22.32 -0.24 -39.65
C SER A 27 -23.08 -0.02 -38.34
N LEU A 28 -24.27 0.60 -38.40
CA LEU A 28 -25.12 0.84 -37.23
C LEU A 28 -25.55 -0.47 -36.55
N VAL A 29 -25.96 -1.47 -37.35
CA VAL A 29 -26.37 -2.79 -36.84
C VAL A 29 -25.21 -3.49 -36.19
N VAL A 30 -24.02 -3.49 -36.80
CA VAL A 30 -22.81 -4.13 -36.23
C VAL A 30 -22.42 -3.47 -34.90
N HIS A 31 -22.42 -2.14 -34.85
CA HIS A 31 -22.10 -1.44 -33.60
C HIS A 31 -23.17 -1.66 -32.51
N GLY A 32 -24.43 -1.76 -32.89
CA GLY A 32 -25.54 -2.11 -32.00
C GLY A 32 -25.37 -3.51 -31.38
N ILE A 33 -24.96 -4.50 -32.18
CA ILE A 33 -24.67 -5.85 -31.69
C ILE A 33 -23.48 -5.83 -30.74
N PHE A 34 -22.38 -5.12 -31.04
CA PHE A 34 -21.25 -5.00 -30.15
C PHE A 34 -21.60 -4.30 -28.82
N ALA A 35 -22.45 -3.27 -28.87
CA ALA A 35 -22.95 -2.61 -27.68
C ALA A 35 -23.78 -3.55 -26.79
N LEU A 36 -24.68 -4.33 -27.40
CA LEU A 36 -25.47 -5.33 -26.67
C LEU A 36 -24.59 -6.45 -26.05
N LEU A 37 -23.61 -6.93 -26.79
CA LEU A 37 -22.66 -7.91 -26.28
C LEU A 37 -21.81 -7.34 -25.13
N ALA A 38 -21.38 -6.09 -25.22
CA ALA A 38 -20.66 -5.42 -24.16
C ALA A 38 -21.51 -5.24 -22.89
N ILE A 39 -22.79 -4.84 -23.06
CA ILE A 39 -23.76 -4.73 -21.96
C ILE A 39 -24.01 -6.11 -21.33
N PHE A 40 -24.23 -7.13 -22.13
CA PHE A 40 -24.45 -8.50 -21.65
C PHE A 40 -23.21 -9.02 -20.88
N TYR A 41 -22.02 -8.81 -21.43
CA TYR A 41 -20.76 -9.17 -20.77
C TYR A 41 -20.57 -8.42 -19.46
N PHE A 42 -20.86 -7.12 -19.44
CA PHE A 42 -20.79 -6.28 -18.26
C PHE A 42 -21.74 -6.79 -17.16
N PHE A 43 -23.00 -7.10 -17.49
CA PHE A 43 -23.99 -7.60 -16.51
C PHE A 43 -23.70 -9.04 -16.05
N THR A 44 -23.10 -9.88 -16.86
CA THR A 44 -22.77 -11.27 -16.47
C THR A 44 -21.50 -11.33 -15.63
N TRP A 45 -20.55 -10.38 -15.78
CA TRP A 45 -19.31 -10.34 -15.03
C TRP A 45 -19.37 -9.49 -13.75
N ILE A 46 -20.31 -8.58 -13.64
CA ILE A 46 -20.48 -7.70 -12.48
C ILE A 46 -21.46 -8.25 -11.44
N GLN A 47 -22.08 -9.38 -11.67
CA GLN A 47 -22.63 -10.12 -10.53
C GLN A 47 -21.44 -10.65 -9.70
N ALA A 48 -20.96 -9.76 -8.81
CA ALA A 48 -20.08 -10.19 -7.74
C ALA A 48 -20.71 -11.42 -7.06
N PRO A 49 -19.95 -12.48 -6.79
CA PRO A 49 -20.44 -13.59 -6.00
C PRO A 49 -21.03 -12.95 -4.74
N LYS A 50 -22.28 -13.27 -4.41
CA LYS A 50 -22.86 -12.92 -3.11
C LYS A 50 -21.89 -13.48 -2.10
N GLU A 51 -21.15 -12.62 -1.41
CA GLU A 51 -20.49 -12.99 -0.18
C GLU A 51 -21.62 -13.54 0.72
N GLU A 52 -21.60 -14.82 1.00
CA GLU A 52 -22.36 -15.36 2.11
C GLU A 52 -21.78 -14.68 3.35
N VAL A 53 -22.46 -13.63 3.78
CA VAL A 53 -22.22 -12.99 5.07
C VAL A 53 -22.45 -14.09 6.10
N PRO A 54 -21.42 -14.56 6.81
CA PRO A 54 -21.64 -15.52 7.87
C PRO A 54 -22.61 -14.86 8.83
N ASP A 55 -23.72 -15.59 9.13
CA ASP A 55 -24.75 -15.15 10.03
C ASP A 55 -24.12 -14.94 11.43
N PHE A 56 -23.68 -13.73 11.70
CA PHE A 56 -23.11 -13.35 12.97
C PHE A 56 -24.28 -13.18 13.93
N VAL A 57 -24.56 -14.25 14.66
CA VAL A 57 -25.44 -14.14 15.84
C VAL A 57 -24.74 -13.20 16.82
N PRO A 58 -25.30 -12.02 17.11
CA PRO A 58 -24.71 -11.11 18.08
C PRO A 58 -24.73 -11.81 19.44
N GLY A 59 -23.56 -12.19 19.91
CA GLY A 59 -23.37 -12.62 21.29
C GLY A 59 -23.75 -11.47 22.19
N GLY A 60 -24.88 -11.60 22.88
CA GLY A 60 -25.42 -10.59 23.77
C GLY A 60 -24.39 -10.20 24.81
N GLY A 61 -24.05 -8.91 24.85
CA GLY A 61 -23.27 -8.30 25.91
C GLY A 61 -23.98 -8.48 27.23
N GLY A 62 -23.30 -9.09 28.21
CA GLY A 62 -23.81 -9.34 29.52
C GLY A 62 -24.03 -8.06 30.29
N GLY A 63 -25.25 -7.56 30.31
CA GLY A 63 -25.77 -6.67 31.33
C GLY A 63 -26.55 -7.52 32.34
N GLY A 64 -26.05 -7.59 33.57
CA GLY A 64 -26.63 -8.44 34.58
C GLY A 64 -28.07 -8.05 34.90
N ASN A 65 -28.98 -9.01 34.76
CA ASN A 65 -30.26 -8.99 35.40
C ASN A 65 -30.50 -10.34 36.06
N LYS A 66 -30.84 -10.31 37.38
CA LYS A 66 -31.11 -11.50 38.16
C LYS A 66 -32.45 -12.10 37.70
N GLY A 67 -32.40 -13.36 37.29
CA GLY A 67 -33.57 -14.24 37.26
C GLY A 67 -34.05 -14.63 35.86
N ALA A 68 -33.45 -15.67 35.30
CA ALA A 68 -34.13 -16.59 34.38
C ALA A 68 -33.40 -17.94 34.41
N SER A 69 -34.18 -19.01 34.52
CA SER A 69 -33.75 -20.38 34.66
C SER A 69 -32.92 -20.87 33.47
N ALA A 70 -31.78 -21.47 33.75
CA ALA A 70 -30.89 -22.03 32.76
C ALA A 70 -31.48 -23.28 32.11
N THR A 71 -31.79 -23.24 30.84
CA THR A 71 -32.04 -24.45 30.01
C THR A 71 -30.72 -25.05 29.65
N LYS A 72 -30.44 -26.27 30.15
CA LYS A 72 -29.26 -27.06 29.80
C LYS A 72 -29.35 -27.50 28.32
N ILE A 73 -28.59 -26.91 27.45
CA ILE A 73 -28.34 -27.48 26.10
C ILE A 73 -27.20 -28.47 26.23
N GLN A 74 -27.50 -29.75 26.06
CA GLN A 74 -26.49 -30.81 25.93
C GLN A 74 -25.86 -30.73 24.54
N THR A 75 -24.66 -30.17 24.46
CA THR A 75 -23.81 -30.31 23.28
C THR A 75 -23.19 -31.70 23.28
N ARG A 76 -23.64 -32.58 22.37
CA ARG A 76 -22.95 -33.83 22.08
C ARG A 76 -21.62 -33.53 21.43
N ALA A 77 -20.53 -33.73 22.16
CA ALA A 77 -19.19 -33.76 21.60
C ALA A 77 -19.11 -34.98 20.63
N ARG A 78 -18.95 -34.70 19.34
CA ARG A 78 -18.55 -35.70 18.37
C ARG A 78 -17.08 -36.01 18.61
N ALA A 79 -16.77 -37.20 19.14
CA ALA A 79 -15.42 -37.72 19.19
C ALA A 79 -14.93 -37.93 17.75
N MET A 80 -13.94 -37.18 17.32
CA MET A 80 -13.20 -37.44 16.11
C MET A 80 -12.30 -38.66 16.36
N ALA A 81 -12.50 -39.74 15.60
CA ALA A 81 -11.62 -40.89 15.62
C ALA A 81 -10.22 -40.49 15.13
N PRO A 82 -9.15 -40.95 15.77
CA PRO A 82 -7.80 -40.65 15.32
C PRO A 82 -7.53 -41.32 14.00
N THR A 83 -7.17 -40.56 13.00
CA THR A 83 -6.66 -41.06 11.73
C THR A 83 -5.35 -41.82 11.97
N THR A 84 -5.31 -43.04 11.48
CA THR A 84 -4.24 -44.01 11.50
C THR A 84 -2.84 -43.42 11.41
N SER A 85 -2.05 -43.68 12.47
CA SER A 85 -0.60 -43.49 12.47
C SER A 85 0.05 -44.48 11.48
N ARG A 86 0.75 -43.94 10.48
CA ARG A 86 1.61 -44.75 9.62
C ARG A 86 2.78 -45.29 10.43
N LYS A 87 2.84 -46.61 10.58
CA LYS A 87 3.95 -47.34 11.18
C LYS A 87 5.14 -47.26 10.22
N ILE A 88 6.17 -46.51 10.57
CA ILE A 88 7.46 -46.54 9.86
C ILE A 88 8.21 -47.77 10.35
N VAL A 89 8.39 -48.76 9.49
CA VAL A 89 9.24 -49.93 9.75
C VAL A 89 10.64 -49.55 9.23
N SER A 90 11.57 -49.29 10.13
CA SER A 90 12.98 -49.18 9.81
C SER A 90 13.66 -50.53 9.94
N THR A 91 14.14 -51.08 8.84
CA THR A 91 15.04 -52.21 8.79
C THR A 91 16.47 -51.69 8.78
N GLY A 92 17.06 -51.54 9.94
CA GLY A 92 18.47 -51.18 10.08
C GLY A 92 18.82 -51.08 11.55
N ALA A 93 19.63 -52.04 12.02
CA ALA A 93 20.09 -52.07 13.37
C ALA A 93 21.08 -50.93 13.64
N SER A 94 20.66 -49.94 14.41
CA SER A 94 21.57 -49.08 15.16
C SER A 94 20.90 -48.73 16.48
N SER A 95 21.56 -49.15 17.54
CA SER A 95 21.19 -49.00 18.93
C SER A 95 21.11 -47.49 19.28
N PHE A 96 19.90 -47.02 19.51
CA PHE A 96 19.68 -45.69 20.13
C PHE A 96 19.41 -45.94 21.61
N THR A 97 20.36 -45.57 22.45
CA THR A 97 20.18 -45.49 23.90
C THR A 97 19.51 -44.17 24.21
N LEU A 98 18.28 -44.23 24.72
CA LEU A 98 17.58 -43.08 25.30
C LEU A 98 18.25 -42.77 26.67
N PRO A 99 18.53 -41.50 27.03
CA PRO A 99 18.92 -41.17 28.36
C PRO A 99 17.77 -41.35 29.33
N ASP A 100 18.07 -42.00 30.44
CA ASP A 100 17.16 -42.29 31.53
C ASP A 100 16.69 -41.00 32.18
N SER A 101 15.39 -40.72 32.14
CA SER A 101 14.79 -39.56 32.81
C SER A 101 14.51 -39.94 34.27
N SER A 102 15.48 -39.72 35.16
CA SER A 102 15.20 -39.63 36.57
C SER A 102 14.41 -38.34 36.87
N THR A 103 13.17 -38.47 37.11
CA THR A 103 12.25 -37.45 37.58
C THR A 103 12.56 -37.13 39.05
N GLU A 104 13.33 -36.09 39.29
CA GLU A 104 13.23 -35.40 40.58
C GLU A 104 12.08 -34.41 40.52
N VAL A 105 11.00 -34.75 41.19
CA VAL A 105 9.87 -33.85 41.45
C VAL A 105 10.33 -32.87 42.52
N MET A 106 10.76 -31.67 42.09
CA MET A 106 10.87 -30.53 43.03
C MET A 106 9.44 -30.00 43.25
N ASP A 107 8.99 -30.26 44.47
CA ASP A 107 7.79 -29.62 45.03
C ASP A 107 8.09 -28.12 45.25
N VAL A 108 7.77 -27.31 44.23
CA VAL A 108 7.79 -25.85 44.34
C VAL A 108 6.43 -25.44 44.81
N GLY A 109 6.31 -25.18 46.12
CA GLY A 109 5.11 -24.59 46.72
C GLY A 109 4.63 -23.38 45.94
N MET A 110 3.46 -23.50 45.33
CA MET A 110 2.76 -22.41 44.71
C MET A 110 2.35 -21.39 45.78
N PRO A 111 2.77 -20.13 45.66
CA PRO A 111 2.09 -19.08 46.40
C PRO A 111 0.68 -18.97 45.80
N SER A 112 -0.35 -19.17 46.62
CA SER A 112 -1.72 -18.89 46.29
C SER A 112 -1.88 -17.36 46.11
N SER A 113 -1.53 -16.87 44.94
CA SER A 113 -1.98 -15.57 44.51
C SER A 113 -3.42 -15.75 44.06
N ASN A 114 -4.35 -15.09 44.73
CA ASN A 114 -5.66 -14.76 44.20
C ASN A 114 -5.45 -13.93 42.94
N VAL A 115 -5.10 -14.58 41.88
CA VAL A 115 -5.27 -14.06 40.55
C VAL A 115 -6.77 -14.12 40.35
N SER A 116 -7.46 -13.03 40.65
CA SER A 116 -8.72 -12.79 39.97
C SER A 116 -8.37 -12.91 38.51
N SER A 117 -8.75 -14.00 37.90
CA SER A 117 -8.76 -14.20 36.48
C SER A 117 -9.57 -13.05 35.90
N GLY A 118 -8.92 -11.92 35.74
CA GLY A 118 -9.35 -10.94 34.81
C GLY A 118 -9.32 -11.66 33.48
N GLU A 119 -10.40 -12.27 33.15
CA GLU A 119 -10.74 -12.71 31.82
C GLU A 119 -10.70 -11.46 30.94
N GLY A 120 -9.48 -11.03 30.73
CA GLY A 120 -9.17 -10.16 29.63
C GLY A 120 -9.27 -11.00 28.40
N GLY A 121 -10.43 -11.57 28.17
CA GLY A 121 -10.86 -12.05 26.88
C GLY A 121 -10.74 -10.87 25.98
N GLY A 122 -9.63 -10.76 25.27
CA GLY A 122 -9.34 -9.72 24.32
C GLY A 122 -10.24 -9.84 23.11
N SER A 123 -11.50 -9.79 23.30
CA SER A 123 -12.45 -9.37 22.30
C SER A 123 -12.25 -7.87 22.21
N GLY A 124 -11.31 -7.50 21.38
CA GLY A 124 -10.96 -6.12 21.16
C GLY A 124 -12.15 -5.35 20.65
N GLY A 125 -12.65 -4.49 21.37
CA GLY A 125 -13.77 -3.62 21.09
C GLY A 125 -14.21 -2.86 22.33
N GLY A 126 -13.71 -3.24 23.49
CA GLY A 126 -13.93 -2.52 24.71
C GLY A 126 -12.95 -1.36 24.88
N LYS A 127 -13.43 -0.21 25.27
CA LYS A 127 -12.63 0.90 25.81
C LYS A 127 -11.95 0.53 27.15
N GLY A 128 -11.88 -0.74 27.47
CA GLY A 128 -11.27 -1.25 28.68
C GLY A 128 -9.80 -1.52 28.45
N GLY A 129 -8.93 -0.74 29.06
CA GLY A 129 -7.51 -1.07 29.19
C GLY A 129 -7.35 -2.33 30.05
N GLY A 130 -7.52 -3.51 29.44
CA GLY A 130 -7.22 -4.77 30.10
C GLY A 130 -5.72 -5.01 30.06
N ILE A 131 -5.07 -5.06 31.22
CA ILE A 131 -3.71 -5.59 31.33
C ILE A 131 -3.85 -7.12 31.36
N GLY A 132 -3.75 -7.76 30.20
CA GLY A 132 -3.82 -9.20 30.05
C GLY A 132 -2.65 -9.74 29.30
N SER A 133 -2.01 -10.77 29.81
CA SER A 133 -0.98 -11.56 29.11
C SER A 133 -1.58 -12.68 28.23
N GLY A 134 -2.82 -12.53 27.77
CA GLY A 134 -3.47 -13.49 26.90
C GLY A 134 -3.06 -13.34 25.44
N MET A 135 -2.80 -14.46 24.75
CA MET A 135 -2.74 -14.51 23.29
C MET A 135 -4.16 -14.40 22.74
N GLY A 136 -4.65 -13.16 22.60
CA GLY A 136 -5.94 -12.90 21.98
C GLY A 136 -5.78 -12.72 20.47
N THR A 137 -6.69 -13.33 19.70
CA THR A 137 -6.84 -13.06 18.26
C THR A 137 -7.77 -11.87 18.02
N GLY A 138 -7.69 -10.82 18.86
CA GLY A 138 -8.51 -9.63 18.73
C GLY A 138 -8.09 -8.79 17.53
N THR A 139 -9.05 -8.38 16.71
CA THR A 139 -8.85 -7.50 15.54
C THR A 139 -9.12 -6.02 15.84
N GLY A 140 -9.15 -5.62 17.11
CA GLY A 140 -9.39 -4.24 17.51
C GLY A 140 -8.10 -3.48 17.86
N PRO A 141 -8.08 -2.14 17.70
CA PRO A 141 -6.95 -1.32 18.15
C PRO A 141 -6.86 -1.36 19.67
N GLY A 142 -5.94 -2.18 20.19
CA GLY A 142 -5.65 -2.23 21.63
C GLY A 142 -4.70 -1.11 22.03
N PHE A 143 -5.17 -0.15 22.80
CA PHE A 143 -4.33 0.86 23.43
C PHE A 143 -4.00 0.42 24.89
N GLY A 144 -2.80 -0.08 25.11
CA GLY A 144 -2.33 -0.38 26.45
C GLY A 144 -0.82 -0.61 26.47
N PRO A 145 -0.12 -0.32 27.58
CA PRO A 145 1.28 -0.66 27.73
C PRO A 145 1.45 -2.19 27.92
N GLY A 146 1.13 -2.95 26.87
CA GLY A 146 1.35 -4.38 26.86
C GLY A 146 2.84 -4.69 26.67
N THR A 147 3.40 -5.54 27.50
CA THR A 147 4.74 -6.10 27.33
C THR A 147 4.81 -7.20 26.27
N GLY A 148 3.67 -7.57 25.66
CA GLY A 148 3.60 -8.37 24.45
C GLY A 148 3.92 -7.52 23.24
N LYS A 149 4.52 -8.08 22.18
CA LYS A 149 4.56 -7.46 20.85
C LYS A 149 3.11 -7.33 20.37
N GLY A 150 2.40 -6.29 20.84
CA GLY A 150 1.04 -5.98 20.43
C GLY A 150 1.00 -5.85 18.91
N PHE A 151 -0.13 -6.20 18.31
CA PHE A 151 -0.39 -5.93 16.91
C PHE A 151 -0.21 -4.42 16.69
N ILE A 152 0.89 -4.03 16.06
CA ILE A 152 1.04 -2.67 15.57
C ILE A 152 0.06 -2.58 14.41
N ASP A 153 -0.96 -1.73 14.56
CA ASP A 153 -1.93 -1.45 13.49
C ASP A 153 -1.19 -0.71 12.37
N THR A 154 -0.56 -1.48 11.51
CA THR A 154 0.17 -0.96 10.36
C THR A 154 -0.79 -0.81 9.20
N SER A 155 -1.19 0.42 8.96
CA SER A 155 -1.87 0.77 7.72
C SER A 155 -0.91 0.68 6.53
N PRO A 156 -1.42 0.67 5.29
CA PRO A 156 -0.59 0.81 4.09
C PRO A 156 0.27 2.09 4.07
N PHE A 157 -0.09 3.09 4.87
CA PHE A 157 0.56 4.40 4.95
C PHE A 157 1.46 4.56 6.18
N GLY A 158 1.60 3.54 7.00
CA GLY A 158 2.41 3.55 8.22
C GLY A 158 1.62 3.27 9.49
N SER A 159 2.31 3.27 10.62
CA SER A 159 1.76 3.06 11.96
C SER A 159 1.41 4.39 12.64
N LYS A 160 0.33 4.40 13.44
CA LYS A 160 0.02 5.52 14.35
C LYS A 160 1.01 5.58 15.53
N GLN A 161 1.57 4.45 15.90
CA GLN A 161 2.60 4.38 16.93
C GLN A 161 3.96 4.69 16.30
N GLN A 162 4.75 5.49 17.01
CA GLN A 162 6.12 5.73 16.61
C GLN A 162 6.94 4.44 16.70
N ILE A 163 7.46 4.00 15.56
CA ILE A 163 8.33 2.85 15.44
C ILE A 163 9.75 3.38 15.33
N ALA A 164 10.67 2.81 16.12
CA ALA A 164 12.08 3.19 16.08
C ALA A 164 12.65 2.91 14.68
N GLY A 165 13.20 3.94 14.04
CA GLY A 165 13.76 3.84 12.71
C GLY A 165 12.74 4.06 11.56
N ALA A 166 11.46 4.19 11.84
CA ALA A 166 10.47 4.53 10.82
C ALA A 166 10.48 6.01 10.46
N LEU A 167 10.16 6.32 9.20
CA LEU A 167 10.04 7.70 8.71
C LEU A 167 8.67 8.29 9.07
N PRO A 168 8.62 9.48 9.68
CA PRO A 168 7.37 10.20 9.88
C PRO A 168 6.79 10.67 8.53
N GLY A 169 5.52 10.37 8.30
CA GLY A 169 4.76 10.80 7.14
C GLY A 169 3.69 11.81 7.51
N ARG A 170 3.65 12.93 6.82
CA ARG A 170 2.66 14.00 7.00
C ARG A 170 1.71 14.01 5.83
N PHE A 171 0.42 14.12 6.12
CA PHE A 171 -0.64 14.16 5.13
C PHE A 171 -1.06 15.60 4.85
N TYR A 172 -1.14 15.96 3.56
CA TYR A 172 -1.54 17.28 3.09
C TYR A 172 -2.72 17.18 2.13
N ASP A 173 -3.73 18.01 2.34
CA ASP A 173 -4.87 18.14 1.42
C ASP A 173 -4.73 19.42 0.58
N PHE A 174 -4.62 19.27 -0.72
CA PHE A 174 -4.45 20.40 -1.65
C PHE A 174 -5.72 21.23 -1.88
N LYS A 175 -6.87 20.67 -1.52
CA LYS A 175 -8.19 21.30 -1.67
C LYS A 175 -8.48 22.34 -0.58
N GLN A 176 -7.71 22.31 0.51
CA GLN A 176 -7.94 23.13 1.67
C GLN A 176 -6.70 23.92 2.07
N THR A 177 -6.93 25.14 2.53
CA THR A 177 -5.90 25.92 3.20
C THR A 177 -5.57 25.33 4.58
N ARG A 178 -4.48 25.78 5.20
CA ARG A 178 -4.10 25.36 6.56
C ARG A 178 -5.23 25.52 7.60
N GLN A 179 -6.14 26.46 7.39
CA GLN A 179 -7.30 26.71 8.27
C GLN A 179 -8.54 25.86 7.90
N GLY A 180 -8.41 24.92 6.96
CA GLY A 180 -9.52 24.07 6.52
C GLY A 180 -10.52 24.77 5.59
N LYS A 181 -10.17 25.93 5.04
CA LYS A 181 -11.04 26.64 4.06
C LYS A 181 -10.73 26.12 2.66
N PRO A 182 -11.74 26.00 1.78
CA PRO A 182 -11.50 25.61 0.39
C PRO A 182 -10.48 26.52 -0.30
N VAL A 183 -9.58 25.94 -1.07
CA VAL A 183 -8.65 26.64 -1.96
C VAL A 183 -9.42 27.04 -3.22
N LYS A 184 -9.40 28.35 -3.56
CA LYS A 184 -10.21 28.89 -4.66
C LYS A 184 -9.77 28.42 -6.04
N ASP A 185 -8.48 28.18 -6.20
CA ASP A 185 -7.81 27.79 -7.45
C ASP A 185 -7.55 26.29 -7.54
N TYR A 186 -8.32 25.47 -6.78
CA TYR A 186 -8.24 24.02 -6.85
C TYR A 186 -9.61 23.43 -7.20
N ASP A 187 -9.75 22.93 -8.43
CA ASP A 187 -10.90 22.17 -8.88
C ASP A 187 -10.57 20.67 -8.85
N THR A 188 -11.31 19.90 -8.07
CA THR A 188 -11.14 18.45 -7.95
C THR A 188 -11.49 17.69 -9.24
N ALA A 189 -12.25 18.27 -10.15
CA ALA A 189 -12.54 17.69 -11.46
C ALA A 189 -11.36 17.88 -12.43
N ASN A 190 -10.52 18.89 -12.20
CA ASN A 190 -9.34 19.15 -13.02
C ASN A 190 -8.12 18.42 -12.46
N ARG A 191 -7.68 17.37 -13.16
CA ARG A 191 -6.52 16.55 -12.78
C ARG A 191 -5.19 17.30 -12.86
N GLU A 192 -5.11 18.35 -13.68
CA GLU A 192 -3.91 19.16 -13.83
C GLU A 192 -3.58 19.91 -12.54
N HIS A 193 -4.59 20.37 -11.79
CA HIS A 193 -4.37 21.06 -10.52
C HIS A 193 -3.59 20.22 -9.50
N PHE A 194 -3.84 18.90 -9.41
CA PHE A 194 -3.04 18.02 -8.59
C PHE A 194 -1.59 17.98 -9.07
N THR A 195 -1.40 17.81 -10.38
CA THR A 195 -0.08 17.71 -10.99
C THR A 195 0.75 18.97 -10.78
N GLU A 196 0.14 20.15 -10.96
CA GLU A 196 0.78 21.45 -10.70
C GLU A 196 1.26 21.56 -9.24
N ARG A 197 0.41 21.19 -8.27
CA ARG A 197 0.78 21.24 -6.84
C ARG A 197 1.94 20.30 -6.52
N VAL A 198 1.95 19.11 -7.09
CA VAL A 198 3.05 18.16 -6.94
C VAL A 198 4.34 18.71 -7.54
N VAL A 199 4.29 19.26 -8.75
CA VAL A 199 5.45 19.90 -9.42
C VAL A 199 5.98 21.10 -8.63
N ASP A 200 5.10 21.96 -8.09
CA ASP A 200 5.50 23.05 -7.20
C ASP A 200 6.29 22.57 -5.99
N ILE A 201 5.80 21.49 -5.35
CA ILE A 201 6.47 20.87 -4.18
C ILE A 201 7.82 20.30 -4.60
N GLN A 202 7.89 19.55 -5.69
CA GLN A 202 9.15 19.04 -6.22
C GLN A 202 10.16 20.17 -6.50
N ASN A 203 9.70 21.26 -7.14
CA ASN A 203 10.54 22.41 -7.48
C ASN A 203 11.04 23.18 -6.24
N SER A 204 10.39 23.01 -5.11
CA SER A 204 10.83 23.53 -3.82
C SER A 204 11.82 22.60 -3.09
N ASP A 205 12.22 21.46 -3.65
CA ASP A 205 12.98 20.39 -2.96
C ASP A 205 12.30 19.92 -1.67
N PHE A 206 10.97 19.81 -1.68
CA PHE A 206 10.16 19.42 -0.52
C PHE A 206 10.35 20.30 0.72
N ARG A 207 10.79 21.56 0.54
CA ARG A 207 10.96 22.48 1.69
C ARG A 207 9.65 22.66 2.45
N PRO A 208 9.70 22.75 3.77
CA PRO A 208 8.52 22.91 4.62
C PRO A 208 7.62 24.08 4.22
N THR A 209 8.21 25.16 3.66
CA THR A 209 7.47 26.33 3.19
C THR A 209 6.47 26.03 2.06
N ALA A 210 6.75 25.04 1.22
CA ALA A 210 5.84 24.65 0.14
C ALA A 210 4.53 24.05 0.65
N PHE A 211 4.55 23.43 1.82
CA PHE A 211 3.41 22.77 2.43
C PHE A 211 2.56 23.71 3.31
N LYS A 212 3.12 24.83 3.81
CA LYS A 212 2.45 25.71 4.78
C LYS A 212 1.09 26.25 4.33
N LYS A 213 0.84 26.30 3.02
CA LYS A 213 -0.42 26.80 2.45
C LYS A 213 -1.56 25.77 2.50
N TYR A 214 -1.27 24.49 2.69
CA TYR A 214 -2.25 23.40 2.66
C TYR A 214 -2.70 22.95 4.04
N PHE A 215 -3.86 22.32 4.10
CA PHE A 215 -4.29 21.59 5.28
C PHE A 215 -3.32 20.45 5.57
N GLU A 216 -2.93 20.32 6.82
CA GLU A 216 -2.08 19.24 7.31
C GLU A 216 -2.84 18.44 8.36
N ALA A 217 -2.82 17.11 8.27
CA ALA A 217 -3.38 16.25 9.30
C ALA A 217 -2.59 16.43 10.62
N PRO A 218 -3.29 16.42 11.78
CA PRO A 218 -2.65 16.72 13.07
C PRO A 218 -1.60 15.68 13.48
N ASP A 219 -1.81 14.42 13.13
CA ASP A 219 -0.95 13.32 13.55
C ASP A 219 -0.22 12.70 12.35
N PRO A 220 1.09 12.44 12.44
CA PRO A 220 1.83 11.72 11.41
C PRO A 220 1.56 10.22 11.48
N LEU A 221 1.87 9.51 10.39
CA LEU A 221 2.03 8.06 10.39
C LEU A 221 3.51 7.70 10.20
N TYR A 222 3.96 6.64 10.83
CA TYR A 222 5.35 6.20 10.82
C TYR A 222 5.54 5.04 9.86
N LEU A 223 6.28 5.29 8.79
CA LEU A 223 6.47 4.35 7.68
C LEU A 223 7.72 3.50 7.89
N SER A 224 7.56 2.19 7.80
CA SER A 224 8.68 1.24 7.71
C SER A 224 8.91 0.74 6.29
N GLN A 225 7.85 0.53 5.52
CA GLN A 225 7.90 0.08 4.12
C GLN A 225 6.69 0.54 3.33
N ILE A 226 6.84 0.74 2.01
CA ILE A 226 5.74 1.05 1.10
C ILE A 226 5.41 -0.19 0.27
N ALA A 227 4.31 -0.85 0.63
CA ALA A 227 3.73 -1.95 -0.13
C ALA A 227 2.22 -2.00 0.16
N SER A 228 1.44 -1.38 -0.70
CA SER A 228 -0.02 -1.35 -0.65
C SER A 228 -0.58 -1.76 -2.00
N LYS A 229 -1.42 -2.79 -2.01
CA LYS A 229 -2.25 -3.10 -3.19
C LYS A 229 -3.20 -1.95 -3.48
N LEU A 230 -3.83 -1.98 -4.64
CA LEU A 230 -4.91 -1.03 -4.96
C LEU A 230 -6.03 -1.13 -3.92
N THR A 231 -6.32 -0.02 -3.28
CA THR A 231 -7.39 0.16 -2.29
C THR A 231 -8.17 1.44 -2.59
N ASP A 232 -9.23 1.71 -1.84
CA ASP A 232 -10.00 2.93 -2.05
C ASP A 232 -9.20 4.16 -1.59
N ALA A 233 -9.31 5.25 -2.35
CA ALA A 233 -8.59 6.50 -2.11
C ALA A 233 -8.95 7.16 -0.76
N ASP A 234 -10.08 6.78 -0.15
CA ASP A 234 -10.52 7.24 1.17
C ASP A 234 -9.73 6.59 2.33
N ALA A 235 -8.93 5.56 2.03
CA ALA A 235 -8.13 4.89 3.04
C ALA A 235 -7.12 5.84 3.71
N ALA A 236 -6.42 6.69 2.94
CA ALA A 236 -5.45 7.61 3.52
C ALA A 236 -6.09 8.62 4.50
N PRO A 237 -7.14 9.39 4.14
CA PRO A 237 -7.84 10.24 5.10
C PRO A 237 -8.36 9.50 6.34
N LYS A 238 -8.81 8.25 6.20
CA LYS A 238 -9.27 7.43 7.35
C LYS A 238 -8.12 7.10 8.31
N PHE A 239 -6.98 6.66 7.77
CA PHE A 239 -5.83 6.31 8.60
C PHE A 239 -5.20 7.52 9.30
N PHE A 240 -5.24 8.70 8.67
CA PHE A 240 -4.82 9.96 9.27
C PHE A 240 -5.87 10.63 10.16
N ASN A 241 -7.02 9.97 10.43
CA ASN A 241 -8.12 10.47 11.25
C ASN A 241 -8.73 11.80 10.77
N VAL A 242 -8.77 12.03 9.46
CA VAL A 242 -9.28 13.26 8.85
C VAL A 242 -10.38 13.01 7.81
N ALA A 243 -10.95 11.81 7.77
CA ALA A 243 -11.98 11.44 6.80
C ALA A 243 -13.27 12.26 6.91
N ASP A 244 -13.53 12.86 8.07
CA ASP A 244 -14.65 13.80 8.31
C ASP A 244 -14.42 15.18 7.68
N LYS A 245 -13.14 15.53 7.39
CA LYS A 245 -12.72 16.85 6.90
C LYS A 245 -12.18 16.80 5.47
N VAL A 246 -11.64 15.68 5.03
CA VAL A 246 -10.91 15.53 3.77
C VAL A 246 -11.61 14.57 2.84
N LYS A 247 -11.95 15.03 1.64
CA LYS A 247 -12.44 14.17 0.55
C LYS A 247 -11.31 13.28 0.03
N PRO A 248 -11.62 12.07 -0.51
CA PRO A 248 -10.63 11.04 -0.84
C PRO A 248 -9.82 11.29 -2.13
N SER A 249 -9.45 12.52 -2.43
CA SER A 249 -8.65 12.87 -3.60
C SER A 249 -7.91 14.17 -3.40
N GLY A 250 -6.92 14.47 -4.23
CA GLY A 250 -6.17 15.73 -4.19
C GLY A 250 -5.34 15.88 -2.91
N TRP A 251 -4.68 14.80 -2.50
CA TRP A 251 -3.83 14.78 -1.30
C TRP A 251 -2.44 14.22 -1.60
N LEU A 252 -1.50 14.57 -0.73
CA LEU A 252 -0.13 14.06 -0.74
C LEU A 252 0.26 13.64 0.67
N ILE A 253 0.99 12.53 0.77
CA ILE A 253 1.70 12.14 1.99
C ILE A 253 3.19 12.29 1.72
N HIS A 254 3.88 13.01 2.60
CA HIS A 254 5.30 13.24 2.54
C HIS A 254 6.00 12.60 3.74
N TYR A 255 6.83 11.60 3.49
CA TYR A 255 7.71 10.96 4.46
C TYR A 255 9.08 11.60 4.34
N HIS A 256 9.61 12.08 5.46
CA HIS A 256 10.87 12.81 5.49
C HIS A 256 11.70 12.41 6.70
N GLY A 257 13.02 12.35 6.51
CA GLY A 257 13.96 12.13 7.58
C GLY A 257 15.35 11.75 7.08
N ASN A 258 16.31 11.71 8.00
CA ASN A 258 17.64 11.21 7.72
C ASN A 258 17.68 9.69 7.93
N VAL A 259 18.09 8.94 6.91
CA VAL A 259 18.30 7.50 7.00
C VAL A 259 19.79 7.15 7.04
N VAL A 260 20.12 6.00 7.63
CA VAL A 260 21.48 5.54 7.79
C VAL A 260 21.63 4.14 7.21
N SER A 261 22.75 3.87 6.54
CA SER A 261 23.12 2.51 6.12
C SER A 261 24.16 1.92 7.06
N ASP A 262 24.06 0.63 7.37
CA ASP A 262 25.01 -0.12 8.19
C ASP A 262 26.31 -0.47 7.45
N ARG A 263 26.34 -0.27 6.11
CA ARG A 263 27.48 -0.55 5.24
C ARG A 263 27.53 0.45 4.07
N ASP A 264 28.66 0.50 3.41
CA ASP A 264 28.76 1.15 2.10
C ASP A 264 27.91 0.34 1.12
N ILE A 265 26.98 1.02 0.43
CA ILE A 265 26.08 0.38 -0.53
C ILE A 265 25.69 1.37 -1.63
N THR A 266 25.56 0.88 -2.85
CA THR A 266 25.03 1.65 -3.97
C THR A 266 23.70 1.04 -4.40
N ILE A 267 22.63 1.79 -4.22
CA ILE A 267 21.28 1.33 -4.52
C ILE A 267 20.60 2.22 -5.56
N ARG A 268 19.54 1.69 -6.15
CA ARG A 268 18.52 2.49 -6.84
C ARG A 268 17.14 2.09 -6.37
N PHE A 269 16.20 3.01 -6.48
CA PHE A 269 14.81 2.78 -6.13
C PHE A 269 14.03 2.31 -7.36
N LEU A 270 13.09 1.40 -7.17
CA LEU A 270 12.10 1.04 -8.18
C LEU A 270 10.72 1.26 -7.57
N GLY A 271 9.92 2.08 -8.23
CA GLY A 271 8.63 2.51 -7.67
C GLY A 271 7.49 2.46 -8.66
N VAL A 272 6.33 2.10 -8.15
CA VAL A 272 5.05 2.23 -8.83
C VAL A 272 4.05 2.85 -7.88
N GLY A 273 3.25 3.79 -8.37
CA GLY A 273 2.22 4.49 -7.59
C GLY A 273 1.01 4.85 -8.45
N ASP A 274 -0.12 4.60 -7.92
CA ASP A 274 -1.41 5.07 -8.40
C ASP A 274 -1.90 6.12 -7.38
N ASP A 275 -1.77 7.41 -7.65
CA ASP A 275 -1.38 8.08 -8.92
C ASP A 275 0.08 8.55 -8.98
N TYR A 276 0.74 8.82 -7.85
CA TYR A 276 2.04 9.48 -7.80
C TYR A 276 2.93 8.91 -6.71
N ILE A 277 4.20 8.66 -7.05
CA ILE A 277 5.26 8.32 -6.10
C ILE A 277 6.57 8.96 -6.52
N SER A 278 7.33 9.49 -5.57
CA SER A 278 8.68 9.99 -5.82
C SER A 278 9.63 9.73 -4.65
N VAL A 279 10.91 9.68 -4.98
CA VAL A 279 12.02 9.58 -4.01
C VAL A 279 13.06 10.62 -4.35
N PHE A 280 13.40 11.45 -3.36
CA PHE A 280 14.47 12.44 -3.42
C PHE A 280 15.51 12.09 -2.37
N VAL A 281 16.78 12.24 -2.72
CA VAL A 281 17.90 12.03 -1.82
C VAL A 281 18.76 13.28 -1.80
N LYS A 282 18.91 13.90 -0.62
CA LYS A 282 19.63 15.19 -0.46
C LYS A 282 19.09 16.27 -1.41
N GLY A 283 17.75 16.40 -1.47
CA GLY A 283 17.03 17.35 -2.32
C GLY A 283 17.09 17.05 -3.82
N LYS A 284 17.71 15.95 -4.27
CA LYS A 284 17.81 15.59 -5.68
C LYS A 284 16.85 14.46 -6.03
N PRO A 285 16.07 14.57 -7.11
CA PRO A 285 15.22 13.47 -7.57
C PRO A 285 16.06 12.25 -7.93
N ARG A 286 15.61 11.08 -7.47
CA ARG A 286 16.25 9.79 -7.74
C ARG A 286 15.29 8.81 -8.39
N MET A 287 14.01 9.02 -8.20
CA MET A 287 12.95 8.27 -8.85
C MET A 287 11.66 9.10 -8.77
N ILE A 288 11.01 9.30 -9.89
CA ILE A 288 9.68 9.92 -9.97
C ILE A 288 8.82 9.05 -10.88
N ASN A 289 7.61 8.77 -10.45
CA ASN A 289 6.63 8.04 -11.24
C ASN A 289 5.23 8.62 -11.01
N GLY A 290 4.37 8.44 -12.00
CA GLY A 290 2.98 8.84 -11.93
C GLY A 290 2.11 8.02 -12.85
N TRP A 291 0.82 8.14 -12.68
CA TRP A 291 -0.15 7.55 -13.59
C TRP A 291 0.15 7.99 -15.04
N PRO A 292 -0.11 7.16 -16.05
CA PRO A 292 0.35 7.42 -17.42
C PRO A 292 0.06 8.81 -17.99
N ASP A 293 -1.07 9.41 -17.66
CA ASP A 293 -1.47 10.73 -18.20
C ASP A 293 -0.82 11.94 -17.50
N ILE A 294 -0.36 11.79 -16.25
CA ILE A 294 0.38 12.84 -15.53
C ILE A 294 1.89 12.61 -15.52
N ARG A 295 2.32 11.41 -15.90
CA ARG A 295 3.70 10.94 -15.76
C ARG A 295 4.72 11.88 -16.41
N GLN A 296 4.48 12.30 -17.64
CA GLN A 296 5.40 13.17 -18.36
C GLN A 296 5.63 14.48 -17.60
N THR A 297 4.58 15.09 -17.08
CA THR A 297 4.65 16.37 -16.36
C THR A 297 5.35 16.24 -15.01
N VAL A 298 4.99 15.22 -14.21
CA VAL A 298 5.62 15.03 -12.89
C VAL A 298 7.08 14.60 -12.99
N MET A 299 7.49 13.94 -14.08
CA MET A 299 8.87 13.52 -14.33
C MET A 299 9.75 14.61 -14.97
N ASP A 300 9.21 15.74 -15.38
CA ASP A 300 9.98 16.77 -16.14
C ASP A 300 11.23 17.25 -15.39
N ARG A 301 11.17 17.32 -14.09
CA ARG A 301 12.31 17.69 -13.24
C ARG A 301 13.41 16.63 -13.18
N TRP A 302 13.07 15.38 -13.39
CA TRP A 302 14.00 14.25 -13.31
C TRP A 302 14.42 13.81 -14.70
N LYS A 303 15.72 13.89 -14.96
CA LYS A 303 16.32 13.36 -16.19
C LYS A 303 17.12 12.12 -15.80
N PRO A 304 16.54 10.93 -15.94
CA PRO A 304 17.19 9.68 -15.54
C PRO A 304 18.43 9.38 -16.38
N ASP A 305 19.41 8.77 -15.72
CA ASP A 305 20.68 8.38 -16.37
C ASP A 305 20.51 7.23 -17.38
N GLU A 306 19.50 6.37 -17.16
CA GLU A 306 19.21 5.19 -17.97
C GLU A 306 17.72 5.12 -18.34
N SER A 307 17.32 4.14 -19.15
CA SER A 307 15.91 3.88 -19.42
C SER A 307 15.16 3.57 -18.12
N VAL A 308 14.10 4.33 -17.87
CA VAL A 308 13.31 4.26 -16.63
C VAL A 308 12.34 3.10 -16.60
N GLU A 309 11.95 2.53 -17.74
CA GLU A 309 10.95 1.47 -17.75
C GLU A 309 11.54 0.14 -17.34
N SER A 310 11.01 -0.43 -16.27
CA SER A 310 11.39 -1.75 -15.83
C SER A 310 10.87 -2.82 -16.79
N LYS A 311 11.73 -3.76 -17.16
CA LYS A 311 11.31 -4.94 -17.93
C LYS A 311 10.49 -5.88 -17.02
N GLY A 312 9.52 -6.57 -17.61
CA GLY A 312 8.81 -7.65 -16.92
C GLY A 312 7.53 -7.22 -16.17
N GLY A 313 6.99 -6.03 -16.46
CA GLY A 313 5.70 -5.60 -15.93
C GLY A 313 5.78 -4.86 -14.60
N THR A 314 4.69 -4.89 -13.84
CA THR A 314 4.48 -4.06 -12.65
C THR A 314 3.70 -4.83 -11.59
N PRO A 315 3.97 -4.61 -10.28
CA PRO A 315 3.15 -5.18 -9.22
C PRO A 315 1.74 -4.55 -9.11
N LEU A 316 1.52 -3.37 -9.69
CA LEU A 316 0.21 -2.71 -9.69
C LEU A 316 -0.31 -2.57 -11.13
N THR A 317 -1.52 -3.05 -11.37
CA THR A 317 -2.16 -2.98 -12.69
C THR A 317 -2.40 -1.53 -13.12
N GLY A 318 -2.08 -1.21 -14.38
CA GLY A 318 -2.37 0.09 -15.00
C GLY A 318 -1.25 1.12 -14.85
N CYS A 319 -0.30 0.94 -13.95
CA CYS A 319 0.79 1.88 -13.73
C CYS A 319 2.15 1.20 -14.02
N PRO A 320 3.03 1.79 -14.82
CA PRO A 320 4.34 1.21 -15.11
C PRO A 320 5.25 1.24 -13.88
N LEU A 321 6.08 0.23 -13.71
CA LEU A 321 7.18 0.24 -12.74
C LEU A 321 8.34 1.06 -13.29
N VAL A 322 8.81 2.04 -12.54
CA VAL A 322 9.92 2.94 -12.92
C VAL A 322 11.16 2.61 -12.10
N THR A 323 12.28 2.56 -12.79
CA THR A 323 13.62 2.38 -12.21
C THR A 323 14.31 3.73 -12.08
N GLY A 324 14.81 4.03 -10.87
CA GLY A 324 15.50 5.27 -10.53
C GLY A 324 17.00 5.25 -10.77
N ASP A 325 17.66 6.37 -10.46
CA ASP A 325 19.10 6.53 -10.57
C ASP A 325 19.85 5.88 -9.42
N TRP A 326 21.10 5.49 -9.67
CA TRP A 326 21.98 4.94 -8.64
C TRP A 326 22.39 6.00 -7.61
N VAL A 327 22.34 5.62 -6.34
CA VAL A 327 22.72 6.46 -5.19
C VAL A 327 23.66 5.68 -4.30
N LYS A 328 24.78 6.31 -3.92
CA LYS A 328 25.73 5.75 -2.98
C LYS A 328 25.42 6.21 -1.56
N PHE A 329 25.29 5.25 -0.65
CA PHE A 329 25.23 5.45 0.80
C PHE A 329 26.56 4.99 1.40
N LYS A 330 27.15 5.82 2.26
CA LYS A 330 28.32 5.43 3.06
C LYS A 330 27.84 4.92 4.41
N LYS A 331 28.57 3.96 4.96
CA LYS A 331 28.29 3.42 6.27
C LYS A 331 28.22 4.53 7.32
N GLY A 332 27.11 4.59 8.06
CA GLY A 332 26.90 5.55 9.15
C GLY A 332 26.64 6.99 8.71
N GLU A 333 26.66 7.30 7.40
CA GLU A 333 26.31 8.62 6.91
C GLU A 333 24.81 8.86 7.03
N LYS A 334 24.43 9.99 7.64
CA LYS A 334 23.04 10.46 7.67
C LYS A 334 22.69 11.03 6.29
N VAL A 335 21.71 10.44 5.64
CA VAL A 335 21.29 10.80 4.28
C VAL A 335 19.85 11.24 4.33
N GLU A 336 19.61 12.50 3.99
CA GLU A 336 18.27 13.07 3.86
C GLU A 336 17.50 12.34 2.76
N LEU A 337 16.30 11.90 3.10
CA LEU A 337 15.40 11.15 2.24
C LEU A 337 13.99 11.74 2.31
N ASP A 338 13.44 12.05 1.14
CA ASP A 338 12.06 12.44 0.96
C ASP A 338 11.37 11.40 0.07
N ILE A 339 10.27 10.86 0.57
CA ILE A 339 9.39 9.98 -0.20
C ILE A 339 8.01 10.61 -0.20
N ALA A 340 7.44 10.83 -1.37
CA ALA A 340 6.09 11.36 -1.49
C ALA A 340 5.21 10.40 -2.27
N ILE A 341 4.00 10.18 -1.78
CA ILE A 341 2.93 9.46 -2.45
C ILE A 341 1.68 10.33 -2.50
N GLY A 342 0.90 10.22 -3.55
CA GLY A 342 -0.24 11.11 -3.71
C GLY A 342 -1.33 10.55 -4.59
N GLU A 343 -2.54 11.07 -4.38
CA GLU A 343 -3.76 10.71 -5.07
C GLU A 343 -4.40 11.94 -5.69
N ARG A 344 -4.59 11.91 -6.99
CA ARG A 344 -5.38 12.89 -7.74
C ARG A 344 -6.87 12.51 -7.74
N PRO A 345 -7.74 13.26 -8.40
CA PRO A 345 -9.12 12.84 -8.60
C PRO A 345 -9.20 11.48 -9.30
N GLY A 346 -9.58 10.46 -8.54
CA GLY A 346 -9.68 9.07 -8.95
C GLY A 346 -10.52 8.29 -7.96
N GLY A 347 -10.23 7.04 -7.71
CA GLY A 347 -11.00 6.22 -6.79
C GLY A 347 -10.18 5.13 -6.12
N LYS A 348 -9.00 4.83 -6.66
CA LYS A 348 -8.10 3.80 -6.16
C LYS A 348 -6.71 4.36 -5.94
N VAL A 349 -6.02 3.81 -4.97
CA VAL A 349 -4.66 4.20 -4.59
C VAL A 349 -3.87 2.96 -4.22
N GLY A 350 -2.63 2.91 -4.66
CA GLY A 350 -1.72 1.82 -4.33
C GLY A 350 -0.27 2.18 -4.62
N PHE A 351 0.67 1.65 -3.83
CA PHE A 351 2.07 2.02 -3.93
C PHE A 351 2.98 0.85 -3.60
N VAL A 352 4.07 0.69 -4.38
CA VAL A 352 5.16 -0.23 -4.06
C VAL A 352 6.47 0.47 -4.29
N LEU A 353 7.36 0.40 -3.31
CA LEU A 353 8.73 0.90 -3.40
C LEU A 353 9.72 -0.21 -3.08
N MET A 354 10.57 -0.53 -4.04
CA MET A 354 11.62 -1.54 -3.96
C MET A 354 12.98 -0.89 -4.07
N VAL A 355 14.02 -1.63 -3.67
CA VAL A 355 15.41 -1.23 -3.84
C VAL A 355 16.19 -2.31 -4.57
N GLU A 356 17.14 -1.88 -5.40
CA GLU A 356 18.12 -2.75 -6.03
C GLU A 356 19.52 -2.35 -5.57
N ASP A 357 20.26 -3.28 -4.99
CA ASP A 357 21.67 -3.11 -4.67
C ASP A 357 22.50 -3.40 -5.95
N LYS A 358 23.41 -2.52 -6.33
CA LYS A 358 24.23 -2.64 -7.54
C LYS A 358 25.08 -3.90 -7.57
N GLU A 359 25.49 -4.37 -6.40
CA GLU A 359 26.29 -5.58 -6.23
C GLU A 359 25.43 -6.82 -5.93
N GLY A 360 24.11 -6.61 -5.76
CA GLY A 360 23.16 -7.66 -5.44
C GLY A 360 22.94 -8.63 -6.61
N LYS A 361 22.79 -9.90 -6.27
CA LYS A 361 22.41 -10.96 -7.23
C LYS A 361 20.95 -11.31 -7.04
N TYR A 362 20.12 -11.02 -8.01
CA TYR A 362 18.68 -11.22 -7.92
C TYR A 362 18.20 -12.27 -8.91
N ARG A 363 17.25 -13.10 -8.47
CA ARG A 363 16.48 -13.97 -9.35
C ARG A 363 15.57 -13.13 -10.23
N THR A 364 15.09 -13.70 -11.31
CA THR A 364 14.11 -13.10 -12.20
C THR A 364 12.84 -13.92 -12.22
N MET A 365 11.70 -13.25 -12.28
CA MET A 365 10.40 -13.86 -12.53
C MET A 365 10.31 -14.36 -13.98
N ALA A 366 9.33 -15.18 -14.30
CA ALA A 366 9.10 -15.70 -15.64
C ALA A 366 8.87 -14.60 -16.70
N ASN A 367 8.35 -13.46 -16.30
CA ASN A 367 8.14 -12.27 -17.14
C ASN A 367 9.41 -11.41 -17.34
N GLY A 368 10.55 -11.81 -16.75
CA GLY A 368 11.83 -11.10 -16.83
C GLY A 368 12.04 -10.00 -15.79
N ALA A 369 11.08 -9.75 -14.91
CA ALA A 369 11.26 -8.81 -13.81
C ALA A 369 12.22 -9.36 -12.76
N LYS A 370 13.10 -8.51 -12.22
CA LYS A 370 13.95 -8.87 -11.08
C LYS A 370 13.11 -9.02 -9.82
N ILE A 371 13.40 -10.04 -9.02
CA ILE A 371 12.81 -10.23 -7.70
C ILE A 371 13.62 -9.40 -6.72
N LEU A 372 13.10 -8.24 -6.33
CA LEU A 372 13.79 -7.24 -5.52
C LEU A 372 13.18 -7.14 -4.12
N PRO A 373 13.97 -6.72 -3.10
CA PRO A 373 13.45 -6.43 -1.78
C PRO A 373 12.65 -5.11 -1.78
N LEU A 374 11.69 -5.02 -0.86
CA LEU A 374 11.05 -3.73 -0.54
C LEU A 374 12.06 -2.78 0.08
N PHE A 375 11.91 -1.48 -0.19
CA PHE A 375 12.53 -0.45 0.65
C PHE A 375 11.99 -0.58 2.07
N THR A 376 12.89 -0.63 3.05
CA THR A 376 12.48 -0.75 4.46
C THR A 376 13.43 0.01 5.38
N THR A 377 12.85 0.55 6.47
CA THR A 377 13.59 1.24 7.53
C THR A 377 13.77 0.37 8.79
N GLU A 378 13.19 -0.82 8.79
CA GLU A 378 13.35 -1.83 9.83
C GLU A 378 13.36 -3.24 9.22
N PRO A 379 13.87 -4.26 9.92
CA PRO A 379 13.78 -5.64 9.46
C PRO A 379 12.33 -6.04 9.20
N ILE A 380 12.07 -6.64 8.04
CA ILE A 380 10.70 -7.03 7.64
C ILE A 380 10.23 -8.20 8.50
N SER A 381 9.14 -8.01 9.22
CA SER A 381 8.53 -9.05 10.05
C SER A 381 7.84 -10.14 9.20
N GLU A 382 7.73 -11.36 9.74
CA GLU A 382 6.99 -12.45 9.07
C GLU A 382 5.52 -12.09 8.85
N GLN A 383 4.94 -11.27 9.70
CA GLN A 383 3.58 -10.75 9.52
C GLN A 383 3.49 -9.84 8.29
N THR A 384 4.41 -8.88 8.16
CA THR A 384 4.49 -8.00 6.98
C THR A 384 4.71 -8.80 5.71
N LYS A 385 5.62 -9.77 5.73
CA LYS A 385 5.89 -10.66 4.61
C LYS A 385 4.63 -11.43 4.19
N THR A 386 3.93 -12.04 5.14
CA THR A 386 2.67 -12.78 4.88
C THR A 386 1.61 -11.87 4.27
N ARG A 387 1.44 -10.64 4.80
CA ARG A 387 0.52 -9.64 4.26
C ARG A 387 0.86 -9.28 2.81
N VAL A 388 2.11 -8.93 2.55
CA VAL A 388 2.57 -8.52 1.22
C VAL A 388 2.40 -9.66 0.20
N MET A 389 2.77 -10.88 0.54
CA MET A 389 2.58 -12.04 -0.33
C MET A 389 1.10 -12.29 -0.66
N LYS A 390 0.21 -12.07 0.31
CA LYS A 390 -1.25 -12.17 0.10
C LYS A 390 -1.78 -11.03 -0.79
N GLU A 391 -1.26 -9.83 -0.62
CA GLU A 391 -1.69 -8.64 -1.37
C GLU A 391 -1.19 -8.63 -2.82
N PHE A 392 -0.05 -9.25 -3.10
CA PHE A 392 0.61 -9.31 -4.41
C PHE A 392 0.83 -10.76 -4.87
N PRO A 393 -0.21 -11.56 -5.10
CA PRO A 393 -0.07 -13.00 -5.38
C PRO A 393 0.66 -13.31 -6.70
N ASN A 394 0.72 -12.34 -7.61
CA ASN A 394 1.36 -12.48 -8.92
C ASN A 394 2.71 -11.76 -9.02
N TRP A 395 3.26 -11.30 -7.87
CA TRP A 395 4.54 -10.61 -7.81
C TRP A 395 5.40 -11.17 -6.69
N GLU A 396 6.66 -11.48 -7.00
CA GLU A 396 7.61 -11.99 -6.02
C GLU A 396 8.51 -10.87 -5.49
N PHE A 397 8.77 -10.92 -4.19
CA PHE A 397 9.74 -10.04 -3.54
C PHE A 397 10.91 -10.85 -2.95
N GLU A 398 12.08 -10.23 -2.87
CA GLU A 398 13.24 -10.80 -2.19
C GLU A 398 13.10 -10.55 -0.68
N TRP A 399 13.26 -11.61 0.11
CA TRP A 399 13.10 -11.57 1.57
C TRP A 399 14.39 -11.85 2.33
N SER A 400 15.42 -12.34 1.65
CA SER A 400 16.75 -12.56 2.20
C SER A 400 17.66 -11.38 1.82
N ASN A 401 18.60 -11.02 2.70
CA ASN A 401 19.56 -9.95 2.45
C ASN A 401 18.94 -8.59 2.10
N VAL A 402 17.80 -8.28 2.70
CA VAL A 402 17.11 -6.99 2.52
C VAL A 402 17.93 -5.88 3.16
N PRO A 403 18.38 -4.85 2.42
CA PRO A 403 19.04 -3.70 3.00
C PRO A 403 18.06 -2.88 3.83
N VAL A 404 18.47 -2.49 5.03
CA VAL A 404 17.63 -1.73 5.96
C VAL A 404 18.23 -0.33 6.14
N PHE A 405 17.37 0.69 6.04
CA PHE A 405 17.76 2.10 6.12
C PHE A 405 17.02 2.79 7.28
N PRO A 406 17.37 2.51 8.56
CA PRO A 406 16.66 3.10 9.67
C PRO A 406 16.78 4.62 9.66
N ALA A 407 15.69 5.30 10.00
CA ALA A 407 15.72 6.72 10.26
C ALA A 407 16.51 7.01 11.54
N ASP A 408 17.26 8.11 11.52
CA ASP A 408 18.07 8.53 12.64
C ASP A 408 17.19 8.90 13.85
N LYS A 409 17.54 8.36 15.01
CA LYS A 409 16.78 8.57 16.25
C LYS A 409 16.94 9.98 16.84
N ASP A 410 18.01 10.68 16.49
CA ASP A 410 18.35 11.98 17.05
C ASP A 410 17.59 13.13 16.37
N GLU A 411 16.85 12.85 15.30
CA GLU A 411 15.98 13.82 14.65
C GLU A 411 14.79 14.06 15.58
N LYS A 412 14.85 15.12 16.37
CA LYS A 412 13.68 15.63 17.10
C LYS A 412 12.61 15.88 16.06
N LEU A 413 11.63 14.95 16.00
CA LEU A 413 10.51 15.00 15.10
C LEU A 413 9.95 16.41 15.10
N GLY A 414 10.36 17.16 14.11
CA GLY A 414 9.86 18.40 13.57
C GLY A 414 8.70 19.16 14.15
N ALA A 415 8.53 19.17 15.46
CA ALA A 415 7.77 20.23 16.11
C ALA A 415 8.43 21.59 15.92
N ASP A 416 9.74 21.65 15.67
CA ASP A 416 10.52 22.90 15.53
C ASP A 416 10.87 23.27 14.08
N LEU A 417 10.76 22.38 13.10
CA LEU A 417 11.01 22.72 11.69
C LEU A 417 9.88 23.56 11.05
N PHE A 418 8.75 23.70 11.74
CA PHE A 418 7.55 24.37 11.21
C PHE A 418 7.03 25.53 12.10
N LYS A 419 7.84 25.99 13.08
CA LYS A 419 7.55 27.23 13.82
C LYS A 419 7.89 28.48 13.02
#